data_13d533e941a6669a00e08bc22015d321
#
_entry.id   13d533e941a6669a00e08bc22015d321
#
_cell.length_a   1.000
_cell.length_b   1.000
_cell.length_c   1.000
_cell.angle_alpha   90.00
_cell.angle_beta   90.00
_cell.angle_gamma   90.00
#
_symmetry.space_group_name_H-M   'P 1'
#
loop_
_entity.id
_entity.type
_entity.pdbx_description
1 polymer ?
#
loop_
_entity_poly.entity_id
_entity_poly.type
_entity_poly.pdbx_seq_one_letter_code
_entity_poly.pdbx_strand_id
1 'polypeptide(L)'
;EDAIFAFQIMTGGGQGAYQRWVVRKDRAFFDQDNAEELKYWNENVDPYIADKSGQKIWQHIRNASHGWDEPRTPVKYYVQNTVVVKRGKNNDFLKLHRRLKQIDLETEHTGNRGVFRLISGGNNQTFMVIRGFDSHEAVFTNNLSDDKNWRDVYNEKFGETALEEDLPAYNDAIEMWGSSVVKMMYRPDLSS
;
A
#
# COMPACT_ATOMS: atom_id res chain seq x y z
N GLU A 1 10.69 -18.16 -1.55
CA GLU A 1 11.01 -17.69 -0.19
C GLU A 1 9.97 -16.68 0.24
N ASP A 2 9.53 -16.82 1.47
CA ASP A 2 8.60 -15.90 2.09
C ASP A 2 9.40 -14.73 2.68
N ALA A 3 8.97 -13.52 2.38
CA ALA A 3 9.62 -12.33 2.91
C ALA A 3 8.79 -11.74 4.05
N ILE A 4 9.45 -11.38 5.12
CA ILE A 4 8.86 -10.68 6.26
C ILE A 4 9.43 -9.27 6.29
N PHE A 5 8.56 -8.29 6.25
CA PHE A 5 8.91 -6.88 6.37
C PHE A 5 8.35 -6.31 7.66
N ALA A 6 9.18 -5.61 8.39
CA ALA A 6 8.77 -4.88 9.58
C ALA A 6 8.86 -3.36 9.35
N PHE A 7 7.87 -2.65 9.82
CA PHE A 7 7.78 -1.19 9.70
C PHE A 7 7.43 -0.59 11.06
N GLN A 8 8.10 0.48 11.42
CA GLN A 8 7.72 1.30 12.57
C GLN A 8 6.82 2.44 12.12
N ILE A 9 5.67 2.60 12.77
CA ILE A 9 4.75 3.71 12.50
C ILE A 9 5.33 4.98 13.09
N MET A 10 5.62 5.95 12.22
CA MET A 10 6.24 7.22 12.60
C MET A 10 5.21 8.30 12.94
N THR A 11 4.07 8.30 12.23
CA THR A 11 3.02 9.31 12.40
C THR A 11 1.64 8.69 12.20
N GLY A 12 0.61 9.30 12.76
CA GLY A 12 -0.78 8.86 12.64
C GLY A 12 -1.19 7.87 13.73
N GLY A 13 -2.29 7.17 13.49
CA GLY A 13 -2.79 6.18 14.44
C GLY A 13 -1.80 5.04 14.66
N GLY A 14 -1.51 4.74 15.94
CA GLY A 14 -0.54 3.71 16.32
C GLY A 14 0.92 4.17 16.25
N GLN A 15 1.19 5.48 16.32
CA GLN A 15 2.56 6.00 16.37
C GLN A 15 3.40 5.26 17.42
N GLY A 16 4.59 4.84 17.02
CA GLY A 16 5.51 4.04 17.83
C GLY A 16 5.29 2.53 17.76
N ALA A 17 4.11 2.07 17.30
CA ALA A 17 3.85 0.66 17.07
C ALA A 17 4.56 0.12 15.82
N TYR A 18 4.57 -1.19 15.68
CA TYR A 18 5.15 -1.88 14.53
C TYR A 18 4.05 -2.56 13.70
N GLN A 19 4.25 -2.55 12.38
CA GLN A 19 3.49 -3.39 11.45
C GLN A 19 4.43 -4.46 10.89
N ARG A 20 3.98 -5.72 10.94
CA ARG A 20 4.68 -6.84 10.30
C ARG A 20 3.88 -7.26 9.07
N TRP A 21 4.55 -7.32 7.94
CA TRP A 21 4.00 -7.75 6.67
C TRP A 21 4.65 -9.04 6.25
N VAL A 22 3.82 -10.03 5.94
CA VAL A 22 4.26 -11.31 5.41
C VAL A 22 3.77 -11.39 3.98
N VAL A 23 4.70 -11.43 3.04
CA VAL A 23 4.37 -11.56 1.62
C VAL A 23 4.31 -13.03 1.27
N ARG A 24 3.16 -13.48 0.75
CA ARG A 24 2.93 -14.85 0.31
C ARG A 24 2.59 -14.85 -1.17
N LYS A 25 3.24 -15.70 -1.95
CA LYS A 25 2.98 -15.85 -3.39
C LYS A 25 1.76 -16.73 -3.64
N ASP A 26 1.51 -17.69 -2.76
CA ASP A 26 0.45 -18.67 -2.90
C ASP A 26 -0.58 -18.54 -1.77
N ARG A 27 -1.86 -18.66 -2.16
CA ARG A 27 -2.98 -18.70 -1.20
C ARG A 27 -3.05 -20.02 -0.43
N ALA A 28 -2.52 -21.10 -1.01
CA ALA A 28 -2.43 -22.41 -0.34
C ALA A 28 -1.61 -22.34 0.98
N PHE A 29 -0.82 -21.30 1.18
CA PHE A 29 -0.17 -21.05 2.47
C PHE A 29 -1.17 -21.03 3.64
N PHE A 30 -2.37 -20.48 3.43
CA PHE A 30 -3.39 -20.38 4.48
C PHE A 30 -4.09 -21.71 4.78
N ASP A 31 -3.88 -22.72 3.95
CA ASP A 31 -4.41 -24.08 4.13
C ASP A 31 -3.37 -24.99 4.84
N GLN A 32 -2.15 -24.49 5.07
CA GLN A 32 -1.10 -25.27 5.71
C GLN A 32 -1.32 -25.33 7.24
N ASP A 33 -0.90 -26.44 7.84
CA ASP A 33 -0.83 -26.55 9.29
C ASP A 33 0.35 -25.74 9.83
N ASN A 34 0.04 -24.65 10.51
CA ASN A 34 1.02 -23.75 11.10
C ASN A 34 1.11 -23.92 12.63
N ALA A 35 0.69 -25.07 13.17
CA ALA A 35 0.61 -25.30 14.61
C ALA A 35 1.96 -25.10 15.32
N GLU A 36 3.06 -25.53 14.72
CA GLU A 36 4.41 -25.36 15.30
C GLU A 36 4.84 -23.88 15.30
N GLU A 37 4.62 -23.15 14.18
CA GLU A 37 4.91 -21.71 14.10
C GLU A 37 4.07 -20.94 15.13
N LEU A 38 2.79 -21.27 15.23
CA LEU A 38 1.88 -20.64 16.17
C LEU A 38 2.28 -20.91 17.61
N LYS A 39 2.69 -22.14 17.94
CA LYS A 39 3.21 -22.50 19.25
C LYS A 39 4.48 -21.70 19.58
N TYR A 40 5.43 -21.67 18.66
CA TYR A 40 6.66 -20.88 18.83
C TYR A 40 6.35 -19.40 19.07
N TRP A 41 5.43 -18.83 18.29
CA TRP A 41 5.00 -17.45 18.45
C TRP A 41 4.41 -17.17 19.84
N ASN A 42 3.50 -18.02 20.28
CA ASN A 42 2.82 -17.87 21.57
C ASN A 42 3.79 -17.99 22.77
N GLU A 43 4.81 -18.81 22.64
CA GLU A 43 5.79 -19.03 23.70
C GLU A 43 6.90 -17.96 23.73
N ASN A 44 7.33 -17.46 22.56
CA ASN A 44 8.55 -16.68 22.42
C ASN A 44 8.35 -15.23 22.00
N VAL A 45 7.20 -14.88 21.48
CA VAL A 45 6.92 -13.52 20.94
C VAL A 45 5.76 -12.85 21.67
N ASP A 46 4.63 -13.54 21.75
CA ASP A 46 3.38 -13.01 22.31
C ASP A 46 3.53 -12.43 23.72
N PRO A 47 4.31 -13.02 24.66
CA PRO A 47 4.50 -12.49 26.02
C PRO A 47 5.16 -11.09 26.05
N TYR A 48 5.82 -10.68 24.99
CA TYR A 48 6.51 -9.39 24.89
C TYR A 48 5.70 -8.33 24.12
N ILE A 49 4.51 -8.69 23.64
CA ILE A 49 3.64 -7.76 22.89
C ILE A 49 2.60 -7.18 23.86
N ALA A 50 2.71 -5.88 24.14
CA ALA A 50 1.82 -5.18 25.06
C ALA A 50 0.38 -5.07 24.52
N ASP A 51 0.23 -4.84 23.20
CA ASP A 51 -1.05 -4.75 22.50
C ASP A 51 -0.90 -5.21 21.06
N LYS A 52 -1.87 -5.94 20.54
CA LYS A 52 -1.87 -6.45 19.18
C LYS A 52 -3.21 -6.24 18.48
N SER A 53 -3.15 -5.72 17.27
CA SER A 53 -4.31 -5.70 16.37
C SER A 53 -4.51 -7.08 15.74
N GLY A 54 -5.75 -7.36 15.32
CA GLY A 54 -6.04 -8.57 14.57
C GLY A 54 -5.29 -8.62 13.22
N GLN A 55 -5.04 -9.83 12.74
CA GLN A 55 -4.44 -10.07 11.44
C GLN A 55 -5.37 -9.62 10.32
N LYS A 56 -4.79 -9.04 9.27
CA LYS A 56 -5.50 -8.63 8.06
C LYS A 56 -4.87 -9.30 6.84
N ILE A 57 -5.70 -9.80 5.94
CA ILE A 57 -5.25 -10.40 4.69
C ILE A 57 -5.58 -9.43 3.55
N TRP A 58 -4.56 -9.07 2.77
CA TRP A 58 -4.65 -8.12 1.68
C TRP A 58 -4.37 -8.79 0.34
N GLN A 59 -5.18 -8.48 -0.65
CA GLN A 59 -4.95 -8.89 -2.03
C GLN A 59 -4.25 -7.75 -2.79
N HIS A 60 -3.10 -8.05 -3.37
CA HIS A 60 -2.40 -7.12 -4.25
C HIS A 60 -3.16 -6.93 -5.57
N ILE A 61 -3.44 -5.67 -5.94
CA ILE A 61 -4.11 -5.30 -7.19
C ILE A 61 -3.04 -4.93 -8.22
N ARG A 62 -2.48 -5.93 -8.87
CA ARG A 62 -1.32 -5.77 -9.78
C ARG A 62 -1.53 -4.75 -10.89
N ASN A 63 -2.73 -4.71 -11.50
CA ASN A 63 -3.03 -3.79 -12.60
C ASN A 63 -3.21 -2.32 -12.17
N ALA A 64 -3.21 -2.03 -10.89
CA ALA A 64 -3.26 -0.68 -10.31
C ALA A 64 -1.97 -0.31 -9.55
N SER A 65 -1.03 -1.24 -9.44
CA SER A 65 0.24 -1.09 -8.73
C SER A 65 1.41 -0.92 -9.70
N HIS A 66 2.42 -0.17 -9.29
CA HIS A 66 3.67 0.04 -10.01
C HIS A 66 4.86 -0.27 -9.11
N GLY A 67 5.89 -0.93 -9.63
CA GLY A 67 7.12 -1.22 -8.91
C GLY A 67 7.01 -2.26 -7.80
N TRP A 68 5.98 -3.14 -7.85
CA TRP A 68 5.72 -4.21 -6.87
C TRP A 68 5.71 -5.61 -7.51
N ASP A 69 5.96 -5.71 -8.81
CA ASP A 69 5.92 -6.99 -9.53
C ASP A 69 7.23 -7.78 -9.39
N GLU A 70 8.33 -7.08 -9.10
CA GLU A 70 9.67 -7.67 -8.92
C GLU A 70 10.17 -7.46 -7.49
N PRO A 71 10.99 -8.39 -6.95
CA PRO A 71 11.66 -8.19 -5.68
C PRO A 71 12.55 -6.95 -5.74
N ARG A 72 12.34 -6.02 -4.82
CA ARG A 72 13.16 -4.81 -4.70
C ARG A 72 13.68 -4.68 -3.27
N THR A 73 14.83 -4.06 -3.14
CA THR A 73 15.28 -3.59 -1.84
C THR A 73 14.26 -2.58 -1.31
N PRO A 74 13.70 -2.79 -0.11
CA PRO A 74 12.79 -1.82 0.48
C PRO A 74 13.46 -0.47 0.64
N VAL A 75 12.72 0.59 0.32
CA VAL A 75 13.14 1.98 0.59
C VAL A 75 12.95 2.31 2.07
N LYS A 76 13.52 3.42 2.52
CA LYS A 76 13.57 3.76 3.95
C LYS A 76 12.21 4.14 4.53
N TYR A 77 11.38 4.86 3.79
CA TYR A 77 10.10 5.38 4.26
C TYR A 77 8.94 4.94 3.38
N TYR A 78 7.79 4.77 4.00
CA TYR A 78 6.53 4.47 3.31
C TYR A 78 5.41 5.37 3.83
N VAL A 79 4.56 5.81 2.92
CA VAL A 79 3.27 6.43 3.26
C VAL A 79 2.18 5.44 2.89
N GLN A 80 1.42 5.02 3.89
CA GLN A 80 0.28 4.12 3.74
C GLN A 80 -1.01 4.94 3.91
N ASN A 81 -1.80 4.99 2.85
CA ASN A 81 -3.16 5.50 2.88
C ASN A 81 -4.13 4.30 2.93
N THR A 82 -4.87 4.19 4.01
CA THR A 82 -5.96 3.22 4.11
C THR A 82 -7.26 3.97 3.89
N VAL A 83 -8.06 3.54 2.93
CA VAL A 83 -9.31 4.19 2.55
C VAL A 83 -10.45 3.20 2.51
N VAL A 84 -11.64 3.64 2.90
CA VAL A 84 -12.88 2.89 2.70
C VAL A 84 -13.55 3.43 1.44
N VAL A 85 -13.80 2.54 0.48
CA VAL A 85 -14.45 2.89 -0.79
C VAL A 85 -15.95 2.63 -0.68
N LYS A 86 -16.77 3.58 -1.12
CA LYS A 86 -18.23 3.46 -1.17
C LYS A 86 -18.65 2.24 -1.99
N ARG A 87 -19.68 1.54 -1.54
CA ARG A 87 -20.21 0.38 -2.24
C ARG A 87 -20.60 0.74 -3.66
N GLY A 88 -20.15 -0.05 -4.63
CA GLY A 88 -20.37 0.18 -6.06
C GLY A 88 -19.37 1.12 -6.73
N LYS A 89 -18.48 1.80 -5.98
CA LYS A 89 -17.52 2.78 -6.48
C LYS A 89 -16.08 2.24 -6.65
N ASN A 90 -15.87 0.94 -6.49
CA ASN A 90 -14.54 0.33 -6.62
C ASN A 90 -13.87 0.61 -7.97
N ASN A 91 -14.67 0.68 -9.06
CA ASN A 91 -14.13 0.96 -10.39
C ASN A 91 -13.65 2.40 -10.53
N ASP A 92 -14.37 3.37 -9.97
CA ASP A 92 -13.98 4.78 -9.99
C ASP A 92 -12.68 4.97 -9.21
N PHE A 93 -12.57 4.36 -8.03
CA PHE A 93 -11.34 4.33 -7.24
C PHE A 93 -10.17 3.69 -8.00
N LEU A 94 -10.35 2.51 -8.57
CA LEU A 94 -9.28 1.78 -9.24
C LEU A 94 -8.93 2.35 -10.62
N LYS A 95 -9.83 3.06 -11.29
CA LYS A 95 -9.58 3.69 -12.60
C LYS A 95 -8.39 4.64 -12.53
N LEU A 96 -8.38 5.55 -11.56
CA LEU A 96 -7.29 6.49 -11.38
C LEU A 96 -5.95 5.76 -11.17
N HIS A 97 -5.89 4.76 -10.28
CA HIS A 97 -4.66 4.01 -10.00
C HIS A 97 -4.17 3.20 -11.21
N ARG A 98 -5.07 2.63 -12.01
CA ARG A 98 -4.71 1.92 -13.25
C ARG A 98 -4.12 2.87 -14.30
N ARG A 99 -4.71 4.07 -14.44
CA ARG A 99 -4.20 5.10 -15.35
C ARG A 99 -2.85 5.63 -14.88
N LEU A 100 -2.69 5.89 -13.60
CA LEU A 100 -1.40 6.26 -13.02
C LEU A 100 -0.32 5.20 -13.25
N LYS A 101 -0.65 3.89 -13.14
CA LYS A 101 0.30 2.83 -13.48
C LYS A 101 0.79 2.93 -14.93
N GLN A 102 -0.11 3.23 -15.86
CA GLN A 102 0.27 3.36 -17.27
C GLN A 102 1.21 4.54 -17.50
N ILE A 103 1.01 5.65 -16.78
CA ILE A 103 1.91 6.80 -16.80
C ILE A 103 3.27 6.44 -16.19
N ASP A 104 3.28 5.79 -15.03
CA ASP A 104 4.52 5.38 -14.37
C ASP A 104 5.38 4.49 -15.28
N LEU A 105 4.75 3.58 -16.04
CA LEU A 105 5.45 2.71 -17.00
C LEU A 105 5.99 3.49 -18.21
N GLU A 106 5.24 4.45 -18.73
CA GLU A 106 5.62 5.22 -19.91
C GLU A 106 6.70 6.25 -19.62
N THR A 107 6.69 6.79 -18.39
CA THR A 107 7.69 7.76 -17.93
C THR A 107 8.89 7.09 -17.26
N GLU A 108 8.95 5.77 -17.26
CA GLU A 108 10.00 4.99 -16.58
C GLU A 108 10.18 5.40 -15.11
N HIS A 109 9.05 5.73 -14.45
CA HIS A 109 9.09 6.21 -13.08
C HIS A 109 9.68 5.16 -12.13
N THR A 110 10.74 5.54 -11.41
CA THR A 110 11.48 4.63 -10.50
C THR A 110 10.80 4.40 -9.15
N GLY A 111 9.81 5.22 -8.79
CA GLY A 111 9.04 5.08 -7.56
C GLY A 111 8.20 3.80 -7.50
N ASN A 112 7.64 3.54 -6.35
CA ASN A 112 6.73 2.41 -6.19
C ASN A 112 5.37 2.88 -5.62
N ARG A 113 4.30 2.25 -6.09
CA ARG A 113 2.94 2.42 -5.58
C ARG A 113 2.23 1.07 -5.55
N GLY A 114 2.00 0.54 -4.36
CA GLY A 114 1.21 -0.67 -4.16
C GLY A 114 -0.25 -0.33 -3.88
N VAL A 115 -1.17 -1.00 -4.54
CA VAL A 115 -2.61 -0.93 -4.27
C VAL A 115 -3.09 -2.31 -3.84
N PHE A 116 -3.74 -2.37 -2.68
CA PHE A 116 -4.20 -3.61 -2.06
C PHE A 116 -5.67 -3.48 -1.66
N ARG A 117 -6.39 -4.58 -1.71
CA ARG A 117 -7.76 -4.69 -1.20
C ARG A 117 -7.79 -5.62 0.01
N LEU A 118 -8.47 -5.23 1.07
CA LEU A 118 -8.70 -6.09 2.22
C LEU A 118 -9.66 -7.22 1.85
N ILE A 119 -9.24 -8.47 2.09
CA ILE A 119 -10.07 -9.65 1.83
C ILE A 119 -10.47 -10.40 3.09
N SER A 120 -9.76 -10.18 4.21
CA SER A 120 -10.12 -10.73 5.52
C SER A 120 -9.61 -9.85 6.66
N GLY A 121 -10.26 -9.88 7.79
CA GLY A 121 -9.87 -9.11 8.98
C GLY A 121 -10.46 -7.70 9.05
N GLY A 122 -11.59 -7.44 8.37
CA GLY A 122 -12.29 -6.15 8.45
C GLY A 122 -13.28 -5.90 7.31
N ASN A 123 -13.55 -4.63 7.04
CA ASN A 123 -14.47 -4.21 5.98
C ASN A 123 -13.85 -4.44 4.58
N ASN A 124 -14.48 -5.26 3.75
CA ASN A 124 -14.02 -5.63 2.40
C ASN A 124 -14.08 -4.48 1.37
N GLN A 125 -14.63 -3.32 1.73
CA GLN A 125 -14.53 -2.08 0.95
C GLN A 125 -13.25 -1.29 1.28
N THR A 126 -12.38 -1.81 2.14
CA THR A 126 -11.12 -1.16 2.51
C THR A 126 -10.05 -1.45 1.47
N PHE A 127 -9.41 -0.40 1.02
CA PHE A 127 -8.22 -0.43 0.17
C PHE A 127 -7.04 0.23 0.89
N MET A 128 -5.86 -0.18 0.50
CA MET A 128 -4.61 0.40 0.97
C MET A 128 -3.77 0.80 -0.23
N VAL A 129 -3.35 2.04 -0.24
CA VAL A 129 -2.37 2.56 -1.20
C VAL A 129 -1.09 2.87 -0.44
N ILE A 130 -0.01 2.22 -0.83
CA ILE A 130 1.30 2.42 -0.19
C ILE A 130 2.29 2.95 -1.21
N ARG A 131 3.07 3.95 -0.82
CA ARG A 131 4.14 4.54 -1.64
C ARG A 131 5.43 4.56 -0.84
N GLY A 132 6.53 4.17 -1.47
CA GLY A 132 7.85 4.16 -0.87
C GLY A 132 8.68 5.38 -1.27
N PHE A 133 9.57 5.83 -0.37
CA PHE A 133 10.41 7.00 -0.54
C PHE A 133 11.78 6.80 0.15
N ASP A 134 12.83 7.30 -0.45
CA ASP A 134 14.18 7.20 0.10
C ASP A 134 14.47 8.24 1.17
N SER A 135 13.77 9.39 1.14
CA SER A 135 13.93 10.47 2.09
C SER A 135 12.60 11.07 2.55
N HIS A 136 12.64 11.85 3.63
CA HIS A 136 11.49 12.65 4.07
C HIS A 136 11.08 13.71 3.05
N GLU A 137 12.03 14.32 2.40
CA GLU A 137 11.81 15.34 1.39
C GLU A 137 11.06 14.78 0.19
N ALA A 138 11.45 13.59 -0.28
CA ALA A 138 10.82 12.92 -1.41
C ALA A 138 9.33 12.61 -1.18
N VAL A 139 8.86 12.53 0.07
CA VAL A 139 7.43 12.35 0.38
C VAL A 139 6.59 13.55 -0.09
N PHE A 140 7.17 14.74 -0.09
CA PHE A 140 6.49 15.99 -0.42
C PHE A 140 6.72 16.45 -1.86
N THR A 141 7.68 15.85 -2.56
CA THR A 141 7.96 16.11 -3.97
C THR A 141 7.21 15.11 -4.84
N ASN A 142 6.21 15.59 -5.57
CA ASN A 142 5.39 14.73 -6.46
C ASN A 142 5.88 14.74 -7.92
N ASN A 143 7.15 15.03 -8.16
CA ASN A 143 7.66 15.20 -9.50
C ASN A 143 8.04 13.86 -10.14
N LEU A 144 7.52 13.61 -11.34
CA LEU A 144 7.85 12.44 -12.17
C LEU A 144 9.29 12.50 -12.68
N SER A 145 9.77 13.68 -12.98
CA SER A 145 11.13 14.10 -13.29
C SER A 145 11.13 15.62 -13.31
N ASP A 146 12.29 16.26 -13.26
CA ASP A 146 12.44 17.71 -13.12
C ASP A 146 11.70 18.53 -14.20
N ASP A 147 11.29 17.92 -15.32
CA ASP A 147 10.71 18.61 -16.47
C ASP A 147 9.26 18.23 -16.82
N LYS A 148 8.64 17.24 -16.16
CA LYS A 148 7.29 16.79 -16.51
C LYS A 148 6.32 16.81 -15.34
N ASN A 149 5.25 17.58 -15.51
CA ASN A 149 4.10 17.52 -14.60
C ASN A 149 3.27 16.26 -14.92
N TRP A 150 3.08 15.40 -13.94
CA TRP A 150 2.29 14.17 -14.10
C TRP A 150 0.85 14.43 -14.60
N ARG A 151 0.29 15.60 -14.32
CA ARG A 151 -1.05 16.03 -14.80
C ARG A 151 -1.09 16.20 -16.30
N ASP A 152 -0.04 16.81 -16.84
CA ASP A 152 0.05 17.06 -18.29
C ASP A 152 0.20 15.73 -19.04
N VAL A 153 1.06 14.84 -18.55
CA VAL A 153 1.20 13.48 -19.10
C VAL A 153 -0.10 12.68 -19.00
N TYR A 154 -0.83 12.84 -17.89
CA TYR A 154 -2.13 12.17 -17.70
C TYR A 154 -3.15 12.63 -18.76
N ASN A 155 -3.29 13.95 -18.94
CA ASN A 155 -4.24 14.52 -19.87
C ASN A 155 -3.84 14.27 -21.33
N GLU A 156 -2.57 14.35 -21.66
CA GLU A 156 -2.05 13.98 -22.97
C GLU A 156 -2.43 12.54 -23.37
N LYS A 157 -2.32 11.62 -22.42
CA LYS A 157 -2.58 10.20 -22.68
C LYS A 157 -4.04 9.81 -22.71
N PHE A 158 -4.86 10.36 -21.80
CA PHE A 158 -6.24 9.89 -21.57
C PHE A 158 -7.32 10.87 -22.03
N GLY A 159 -6.92 12.05 -22.51
CA GLY A 159 -7.79 13.12 -22.98
C GLY A 159 -7.59 14.39 -22.16
N GLU A 160 -7.76 15.53 -22.82
CA GLU A 160 -7.43 16.88 -22.31
C GLU A 160 -8.03 17.20 -20.94
N THR A 161 -9.23 16.66 -20.65
CA THR A 161 -9.97 16.84 -19.39
C THR A 161 -9.99 15.60 -18.50
N ALA A 162 -9.22 14.56 -18.86
CA ALA A 162 -9.35 13.25 -18.22
C ALA A 162 -9.09 13.28 -16.71
N LEU A 163 -8.13 14.08 -16.25
CA LEU A 163 -7.84 14.20 -14.82
C LEU A 163 -8.94 14.97 -14.08
N GLU A 164 -9.52 15.99 -14.72
CA GLU A 164 -10.61 16.81 -14.17
C GLU A 164 -11.89 15.99 -13.98
N GLU A 165 -12.05 14.92 -14.76
CA GLU A 165 -13.16 13.96 -14.61
C GLU A 165 -12.84 12.86 -13.59
N ASP A 166 -11.64 12.27 -13.67
CA ASP A 166 -11.27 11.10 -12.87
C ASP A 166 -10.99 11.43 -11.40
N LEU A 167 -10.40 12.58 -11.11
CA LEU A 167 -10.06 12.97 -9.75
C LEU A 167 -11.29 13.24 -8.87
N PRO A 168 -12.32 13.97 -9.34
CA PRO A 168 -13.57 14.08 -8.61
C PRO A 168 -14.29 12.73 -8.42
N ALA A 169 -14.29 11.87 -9.45
CA ALA A 169 -14.89 10.54 -9.35
C ALA A 169 -14.16 9.66 -8.31
N TYR A 170 -12.83 9.73 -8.28
CA TYR A 170 -11.99 9.06 -7.29
C TYR A 170 -12.28 9.60 -5.87
N ASN A 171 -12.34 10.92 -5.69
CA ASN A 171 -12.62 11.52 -4.39
C ASN A 171 -14.03 11.20 -3.91
N ASP A 172 -15.04 11.23 -4.81
CA ASP A 172 -16.40 10.82 -4.48
C ASP A 172 -16.49 9.34 -4.10
N ALA A 173 -15.63 8.51 -4.64
CA ALA A 173 -15.61 7.07 -4.32
C ALA A 173 -15.14 6.77 -2.89
N ILE A 174 -14.46 7.69 -2.22
CA ILE A 174 -13.89 7.47 -0.88
C ILE A 174 -14.88 7.93 0.18
N GLU A 175 -15.08 7.08 1.21
CA GLU A 175 -15.78 7.47 2.43
C GLU A 175 -14.89 8.39 3.27
N MET A 176 -15.48 9.47 3.78
CA MET A 176 -14.75 10.39 4.66
C MET A 176 -14.32 9.70 5.97
N TRP A 177 -15.16 8.80 6.48
CA TRP A 177 -14.92 8.09 7.73
C TRP A 177 -14.23 6.75 7.51
N GLY A 178 -13.28 6.42 8.37
CA GLY A 178 -12.52 5.17 8.31
C GLY A 178 -11.29 5.22 7.41
N SER A 179 -11.01 6.36 6.79
CA SER A 179 -9.74 6.58 6.07
C SER A 179 -8.66 7.05 7.02
N SER A 180 -7.43 6.59 6.81
CA SER A 180 -6.28 6.97 7.63
C SER A 180 -5.01 7.05 6.80
N VAL A 181 -4.09 7.90 7.24
CA VAL A 181 -2.76 8.04 6.66
C VAL A 181 -1.73 7.81 7.75
N VAL A 182 -0.80 6.91 7.51
CA VAL A 182 0.35 6.70 8.38
C VAL A 182 1.64 6.77 7.57
N LYS A 183 2.67 7.32 8.20
CA LYS A 183 4.03 7.24 7.69
C LYS A 183 4.78 6.19 8.47
N MET A 184 5.50 5.34 7.75
CA MET A 184 6.24 4.23 8.32
C MET A 184 7.70 4.30 7.92
N MET A 185 8.56 3.78 8.78
CA MET A 185 9.96 3.55 8.49
C MET A 185 10.22 2.04 8.42
N TYR A 186 10.88 1.61 7.36
CA TYR A 186 11.32 0.23 7.22
C TYR A 186 12.39 -0.11 8.26
N ARG A 187 12.27 -1.28 8.86
CA ARG A 187 13.18 -1.81 9.88
C ARG A 187 13.85 -3.09 9.38
N PRO A 188 14.99 -2.95 8.68
CA PRO A 188 15.72 -4.11 8.16
C PRO A 188 16.22 -5.05 9.27
N ASP A 189 16.50 -4.51 10.45
CA ASP A 189 16.91 -5.26 11.64
C ASP A 189 15.84 -6.19 12.21
N LEU A 190 14.56 -6.00 11.81
CA LEU A 190 13.41 -6.80 12.22
C LEU A 190 12.75 -7.55 11.04
N SER A 191 13.40 -7.55 9.89
CA SER A 191 12.90 -8.14 8.63
C SER A 191 13.74 -9.36 8.24
N SER A 192 13.15 -10.29 7.43
CA SER A 192 13.81 -11.51 6.96
C SER A 192 13.34 -11.91 5.56
#